data_6b797d5dab8ce092da1a789eae076ac5
#
_entry.id   6b797d5dab8ce092da1a789eae076ac5
#
_cell.length_a   1.000
_cell.length_b   1.000
_cell.length_c   1.000
_cell.angle_alpha   90.00
_cell.angle_beta   90.00
_cell.angle_gamma   90.00
#
_symmetry.space_group_name_H-M   'P 1'
#
loop_
_entity.id
_entity.type
_entity.pdbx_description
1 polymer ?
#
loop_
_entity_poly.entity_id
_entity_poly.type
_entity_poly.pdbx_seq_one_letter_code
_entity_poly.pdbx_strand_id
1 'polypeptide(L)'
;MVDGLPMLKNENVACEGCALGKMHRDEFPSNPDRKKRDVLDLVHTDVCGPMQTRSLGGAFYILLFIDDCTRYTWVYFLRRKSDVFEYFKEFRNMVEKQTEKSIKILHSDQGGEYKLGDFIKYCKDHGIVQQFTTLTLHSRTELHKGKKELW
;
A
#
# COMPACT_ATOMS: atom_id res chain seq x y z
N MET A 1 -28.37 -30.16 29.15
CA MET A 1 -29.04 -30.68 27.94
C MET A 1 -30.00 -29.61 27.48
N VAL A 2 -29.84 -29.07 26.27
CA VAL A 2 -30.78 -28.12 25.69
C VAL A 2 -31.70 -28.91 24.80
N ASP A 3 -32.94 -29.16 25.27
CA ASP A 3 -33.99 -29.80 24.49
C ASP A 3 -34.58 -28.77 23.51
N GLY A 4 -34.74 -29.16 22.25
CA GLY A 4 -35.46 -28.35 21.26
C GLY A 4 -34.67 -27.77 20.11
N LEU A 5 -33.41 -28.18 19.89
CA LEU A 5 -32.70 -27.80 18.67
C LEU A 5 -33.22 -28.62 17.47
N PRO A 6 -33.70 -27.96 16.41
CA PRO A 6 -34.10 -28.66 15.20
C PRO A 6 -32.88 -29.33 14.56
N MET A 7 -33.01 -30.59 14.18
CA MET A 7 -32.04 -31.32 13.39
C MET A 7 -31.82 -30.58 12.06
N LEU A 8 -30.65 -29.94 11.89
CA LEU A 8 -30.24 -29.37 10.62
C LEU A 8 -29.94 -30.54 9.67
N LYS A 9 -30.81 -30.76 8.70
CA LYS A 9 -30.50 -31.64 7.58
C LYS A 9 -29.37 -31.00 6.79
N ASN A 10 -28.23 -31.70 6.69
CA ASN A 10 -27.10 -31.31 5.83
C ASN A 10 -27.54 -31.52 4.37
N GLU A 11 -28.25 -30.57 3.80
CA GLU A 11 -28.40 -30.49 2.36
C GLU A 11 -27.19 -29.78 1.84
N ASN A 12 -26.29 -30.54 1.15
CA ASN A 12 -25.16 -30.02 0.42
C ASN A 12 -25.62 -29.23 -0.83
N VAL A 13 -26.45 -28.23 -0.63
CA VAL A 13 -26.79 -27.28 -1.68
C VAL A 13 -25.71 -26.22 -1.68
N ALA A 14 -24.83 -26.27 -2.67
CA ALA A 14 -23.85 -25.21 -2.90
C ALA A 14 -24.60 -23.90 -3.15
N CYS A 15 -24.60 -23.01 -2.17
CA CYS A 15 -25.20 -21.69 -2.32
C CYS A 15 -24.43 -20.92 -3.39
N GLU A 16 -25.12 -20.46 -4.46
CA GLU A 16 -24.50 -19.67 -5.53
C GLU A 16 -23.73 -18.44 -4.99
N GLY A 17 -24.29 -17.76 -3.98
CA GLY A 17 -23.60 -16.64 -3.33
C GLY A 17 -22.31 -17.05 -2.61
N CYS A 18 -22.29 -18.26 -2.01
CA CYS A 18 -21.06 -18.81 -1.40
C CYS A 18 -20.06 -19.27 -2.46
N ALA A 19 -20.52 -19.79 -3.59
CA ALA A 19 -19.67 -20.19 -4.71
C ALA A 19 -19.00 -18.98 -5.34
N LEU A 20 -19.75 -17.89 -5.58
CA LEU A 20 -19.23 -16.61 -6.08
C LEU A 20 -18.29 -15.92 -5.09
N GLY A 21 -18.57 -15.99 -3.79
CA GLY A 21 -17.69 -15.45 -2.74
C GLY A 21 -16.42 -16.25 -2.51
N LYS A 22 -16.39 -17.52 -2.92
CA LYS A 22 -15.24 -18.43 -2.88
C LYS A 22 -14.54 -18.55 -4.22
N MET A 23 -14.83 -17.66 -5.19
CA MET A 23 -14.07 -17.62 -6.44
C MET A 23 -12.58 -17.53 -6.09
N HIS A 24 -11.86 -18.57 -6.44
CA HIS A 24 -10.41 -18.66 -6.25
C HIS A 24 -9.78 -17.43 -6.92
N ARG A 25 -9.09 -16.61 -6.16
CA ARG A 25 -8.19 -15.65 -6.77
C ARG A 25 -7.11 -16.47 -7.46
N ASP A 26 -7.02 -16.34 -8.77
CA ASP A 26 -5.88 -16.87 -9.50
C ASP A 26 -4.61 -16.34 -8.85
N GLU A 27 -3.67 -17.23 -8.60
CA GLU A 27 -2.36 -16.83 -8.11
C GLU A 27 -1.77 -15.84 -9.11
N PHE A 28 -1.30 -14.69 -8.62
CA PHE A 28 -0.58 -13.77 -9.49
C PHE A 28 0.59 -14.51 -10.10
N PRO A 29 0.78 -14.44 -11.45
CA PRO A 29 1.89 -15.12 -12.09
C PRO A 29 3.19 -14.70 -11.40
N SER A 30 3.86 -15.67 -10.80
CA SER A 30 5.18 -15.46 -10.22
C SER A 30 6.11 -15.09 -11.37
N ASN A 31 6.52 -13.84 -11.42
CA ASN A 31 7.45 -13.35 -12.43
C ASN A 31 8.85 -13.87 -12.06
N PRO A 32 9.41 -14.88 -12.75
CA PRO A 32 10.70 -15.47 -12.40
C PRO A 32 11.86 -14.46 -12.54
N ASP A 33 11.64 -13.37 -13.28
CA ASP A 33 12.60 -12.28 -13.47
C ASP A 33 12.55 -11.21 -12.37
N ARG A 34 11.80 -11.42 -11.31
CA ARG A 34 11.80 -10.51 -10.17
C ARG A 34 13.19 -10.58 -9.51
N LYS A 35 14.09 -9.70 -9.93
CA LYS A 35 15.43 -9.58 -9.34
C LYS A 35 15.26 -9.53 -7.82
N LYS A 36 15.90 -10.49 -7.13
CA LYS A 36 15.90 -10.55 -5.67
C LYS A 36 16.48 -9.22 -5.17
N ARG A 37 15.62 -8.40 -4.58
CA ARG A 37 16.03 -7.13 -4.01
C ARG A 37 16.67 -7.37 -2.65
N ASP A 38 17.68 -6.58 -2.36
CA ASP A 38 18.27 -6.54 -1.03
C ASP A 38 17.47 -5.64 -0.09
N VAL A 39 17.77 -5.75 1.20
CA VAL A 39 17.17 -4.91 2.25
C VAL A 39 17.46 -3.44 1.94
N LEU A 40 16.46 -2.59 2.00
CA LEU A 40 16.44 -1.15 1.68
C LEU A 40 16.68 -0.78 0.21
N ASP A 41 16.74 -1.75 -0.71
CA ASP A 41 16.80 -1.43 -2.15
C ASP A 41 15.54 -0.69 -2.61
N LEU A 42 14.38 -1.05 -2.06
CA LEU A 42 13.10 -0.41 -2.31
C LEU A 42 12.30 -0.28 -1.02
N VAL A 43 11.97 0.94 -0.66
CA VAL A 43 11.06 1.26 0.45
C VAL A 43 9.79 1.87 -0.11
N HIS A 44 8.66 1.27 0.23
CA HIS A 44 7.34 1.84 -0.04
C HIS A 44 6.94 2.77 1.09
N THR A 45 6.28 3.87 0.77
CA THR A 45 5.73 4.80 1.75
C THR A 45 4.32 5.22 1.39
N ASP A 46 3.49 5.38 2.40
CA ASP A 46 2.11 5.83 2.27
C ASP A 46 1.67 6.64 3.49
N VAL A 47 0.77 7.60 3.27
CA VAL A 47 0.19 8.45 4.31
C VAL A 47 -1.31 8.33 4.34
N CYS A 48 -1.80 7.62 5.34
CA CYS A 48 -3.25 7.48 5.57
C CYS A 48 -3.78 8.63 6.44
N GLY A 49 -4.92 9.19 6.06
CA GLY A 49 -5.61 10.23 6.84
C GLY A 49 -6.10 11.41 5.99
N PRO A 50 -6.73 12.43 6.59
CA PRO A 50 -6.89 12.58 8.04
C PRO A 50 -7.90 11.60 8.64
N MET A 51 -7.57 11.05 9.81
CA MET A 51 -8.49 10.20 10.56
C MET A 51 -9.61 11.04 11.16
N GLN A 52 -10.84 10.50 11.19
CA GLN A 52 -12.00 11.18 11.77
C GLN A 52 -11.83 11.46 13.27
N THR A 53 -11.16 10.53 13.97
CA THR A 53 -10.88 10.65 15.40
C THR A 53 -9.37 10.73 15.62
N ARG A 54 -8.94 11.65 16.47
CA ARG A 54 -7.53 11.77 16.85
C ARG A 54 -7.08 10.56 17.65
N SER A 55 -5.83 10.18 17.46
CA SER A 55 -5.19 9.23 18.37
C SER A 55 -5.04 9.83 19.77
N LEU A 56 -4.76 9.00 20.78
CA LEU A 56 -4.49 9.48 22.14
C LEU A 56 -3.35 10.51 22.21
N GLY A 57 -2.37 10.41 21.30
CA GLY A 57 -1.28 11.39 21.16
C GLY A 57 -1.62 12.61 20.30
N GLY A 58 -2.87 12.76 19.84
CA GLY A 58 -3.34 13.89 19.05
C GLY A 58 -2.95 13.84 17.56
N ALA A 59 -2.54 12.68 17.05
CA ALA A 59 -2.23 12.50 15.64
C ALA A 59 -3.49 12.30 14.78
N PHE A 60 -3.43 12.77 13.54
CA PHE A 60 -4.49 12.62 12.53
C PHE A 60 -4.09 11.74 11.36
N TYR A 61 -2.78 11.52 11.17
CA TYR A 61 -2.24 10.80 10.03
C TYR A 61 -1.38 9.65 10.52
N ILE A 62 -1.33 8.60 9.72
CA ILE A 62 -0.45 7.45 9.90
C ILE A 62 0.48 7.43 8.70
N LEU A 63 1.78 7.49 8.93
CA LEU A 63 2.82 7.33 7.92
C LEU A 63 3.41 5.95 8.04
N LEU A 64 3.52 5.26 6.92
CA LEU A 64 4.07 3.92 6.81
C LEU A 64 5.33 3.94 5.93
N PHE A 65 6.35 3.19 6.36
CA PHE A 65 7.47 2.79 5.52
C PHE A 65 7.57 1.27 5.53
N ILE A 66 7.64 0.66 4.36
CA ILE A 66 7.66 -0.80 4.19
C ILE A 66 8.83 -1.18 3.31
N ASP A 67 9.75 -1.98 3.83
CA ASP A 67 10.82 -2.55 3.02
C ASP A 67 10.30 -3.67 2.13
N ASP A 68 10.54 -3.57 0.81
CA ASP A 68 10.03 -4.54 -0.17
C ASP A 68 10.63 -5.94 0.01
N CYS A 69 11.86 -6.04 0.49
CA CYS A 69 12.57 -7.30 0.68
C CYS A 69 12.07 -8.06 1.91
N THR A 70 12.11 -7.41 3.08
CA THR A 70 11.82 -8.05 4.37
C THR A 70 10.34 -7.96 4.75
N ARG A 71 9.60 -7.05 4.14
CA ARG A 71 8.23 -6.67 4.51
C ARG A 71 8.14 -6.05 5.91
N TYR A 72 9.26 -5.69 6.49
CA TYR A 72 9.25 -4.98 7.75
C TYR A 72 8.61 -3.61 7.58
N THR A 73 7.74 -3.25 8.54
CA THR A 73 6.93 -2.03 8.46
C THR A 73 7.21 -1.14 9.66
N TRP A 74 7.55 0.11 9.39
CA TRP A 74 7.66 1.17 10.38
C TRP A 74 6.44 2.06 10.31
N VAL A 75 5.89 2.39 11.46
CA VAL A 75 4.65 3.17 11.60
C VAL A 75 4.93 4.40 12.42
N TYR A 76 4.56 5.57 11.89
CA TYR A 76 4.67 6.85 12.56
C TYR A 76 3.32 7.54 12.62
N PHE A 77 3.05 8.24 13.71
CA PHE A 77 1.83 8.99 13.93
C PHE A 77 2.11 10.48 13.81
N LEU A 78 1.49 11.15 12.84
CA LEU A 78 1.73 12.56 12.54
C LEU A 78 0.52 13.42 12.86
N ARG A 79 0.80 14.65 13.30
CA ARG A 79 -0.25 15.66 13.50
C ARG A 79 -0.60 16.37 12.19
N ARG A 80 0.36 16.54 11.28
CA ARG A 80 0.21 17.22 9.99
C ARG A 80 0.89 16.42 8.89
N LYS A 81 0.31 16.46 7.69
CA LYS A 81 0.92 15.87 6.49
C LYS A 81 2.26 16.48 6.13
N SER A 82 2.46 17.77 6.45
CA SER A 82 3.73 18.47 6.24
C SER A 82 4.91 17.87 7.00
N ASP A 83 4.64 17.10 8.05
CA ASP A 83 5.68 16.55 8.93
C ASP A 83 6.34 15.30 8.32
N VAL A 84 5.80 14.76 7.21
CA VAL A 84 6.30 13.55 6.51
C VAL A 84 7.79 13.63 6.21
N PHE A 85 8.28 14.78 5.76
CA PHE A 85 9.67 14.95 5.39
C PHE A 85 10.62 14.80 6.59
N GLU A 86 10.27 15.37 7.74
CA GLU A 86 11.08 15.24 8.95
C GLU A 86 11.13 13.79 9.44
N TYR A 87 9.98 13.12 9.46
CA TYR A 87 9.92 11.70 9.82
C TYR A 87 10.66 10.79 8.84
N PHE A 88 10.68 11.14 7.56
CA PHE A 88 11.48 10.42 6.57
C PHE A 88 12.99 10.53 6.86
N LYS A 89 13.46 11.70 7.24
CA LYS A 89 14.87 11.90 7.62
C LYS A 89 15.26 11.07 8.85
N GLU A 90 14.40 11.08 9.88
CA GLU A 90 14.60 10.27 11.09
C GLU A 90 14.61 8.77 10.76
N PHE A 91 13.61 8.31 10.02
CA PHE A 91 13.50 6.93 9.56
C PHE A 91 14.75 6.49 8.81
N ARG A 92 15.15 7.25 7.79
CA ARG A 92 16.33 6.95 6.99
C ARG A 92 17.58 6.82 7.87
N ASN A 93 17.84 7.81 8.72
CA ASN A 93 19.00 7.80 9.60
C ASN A 93 19.02 6.58 10.53
N MET A 94 17.87 6.18 11.02
CA MET A 94 17.74 5.01 11.90
C MET A 94 18.02 3.72 11.13
N VAL A 95 17.32 3.48 10.00
CA VAL A 95 17.42 2.20 9.29
C VAL A 95 18.78 2.01 8.62
N GLU A 96 19.37 3.08 8.07
CA GLU A 96 20.69 3.01 7.45
C GLU A 96 21.78 2.71 8.49
N LYS A 97 21.67 3.23 9.70
CA LYS A 97 22.59 2.88 10.81
C LYS A 97 22.41 1.46 11.32
N GLN A 98 21.16 0.98 11.36
CA GLN A 98 20.86 -0.37 11.86
C GLN A 98 21.26 -1.48 10.88
N THR A 99 21.15 -1.22 9.60
CA THR A 99 21.36 -2.22 8.54
C THR A 99 22.71 -2.09 7.83
N GLU A 100 23.44 -0.98 8.04
CA GLU A 100 24.66 -0.61 7.29
C GLU A 100 24.41 -0.54 5.77
N LYS A 101 23.15 -0.36 5.35
CA LYS A 101 22.70 -0.25 3.96
C LYS A 101 22.00 1.07 3.74
N SER A 102 22.04 1.57 2.50
CA SER A 102 21.37 2.82 2.11
C SER A 102 20.08 2.54 1.36
N ILE A 103 19.08 3.40 1.57
CA ILE A 103 17.83 3.39 0.77
C ILE A 103 18.17 3.80 -0.66
N LYS A 104 17.85 2.95 -1.64
CA LYS A 104 18.10 3.25 -3.06
C LYS A 104 16.88 3.84 -3.75
N ILE A 105 15.71 3.30 -3.49
CA ILE A 105 14.46 3.70 -4.13
C ILE A 105 13.40 3.94 -3.08
N LEU A 106 12.75 5.09 -3.16
CA LEU A 106 11.56 5.42 -2.38
C LEU A 106 10.35 5.43 -3.30
N HIS A 107 9.42 4.50 -3.09
CA HIS A 107 8.18 4.39 -3.85
C HIS A 107 7.01 4.95 -3.04
N SER A 108 6.37 5.99 -3.56
CA SER A 108 5.21 6.63 -2.93
C SER A 108 4.05 6.80 -3.92
N ASP A 109 2.91 7.18 -3.40
CA ASP A 109 1.84 7.74 -4.22
C ASP A 109 2.23 9.12 -4.76
N GLN A 110 1.32 9.75 -5.51
CA GLN A 110 1.53 11.10 -6.04
C GLN A 110 1.19 12.22 -5.04
N GLY A 111 1.20 11.95 -3.75
CA GLY A 111 0.92 12.91 -2.69
C GLY A 111 1.80 14.16 -2.77
N GLY A 112 1.21 15.33 -2.49
CA GLY A 112 1.92 16.62 -2.55
C GLY A 112 3.09 16.69 -1.58
N GLU A 113 3.03 15.98 -0.46
CA GLU A 113 4.07 15.89 0.56
C GLU A 113 5.40 15.36 0.02
N TYR A 114 5.36 14.43 -0.94
CA TYR A 114 6.55 13.83 -1.58
C TYR A 114 7.09 14.67 -2.75
N LYS A 115 6.31 15.65 -3.23
CA LYS A 115 6.67 16.54 -4.34
C LYS A 115 7.21 17.89 -3.90
N LEU A 116 7.37 18.11 -2.61
CA LEU A 116 8.00 19.32 -2.07
C LEU A 116 9.44 19.42 -2.55
N GLY A 117 9.86 20.62 -2.97
CA GLY A 117 11.20 20.84 -3.52
C GLY A 117 12.32 20.40 -2.60
N ASP A 118 12.17 20.62 -1.29
CA ASP A 118 13.13 20.21 -0.27
C ASP A 118 13.23 18.69 -0.15
N PHE A 119 12.10 17.97 -0.25
CA PHE A 119 12.07 16.51 -0.22
C PHE A 119 12.80 15.93 -1.45
N ILE A 120 12.49 16.46 -2.64
CA ILE A 120 13.10 16.03 -3.90
C ILE A 120 14.61 16.30 -3.87
N LYS A 121 14.99 17.49 -3.42
CA LYS A 121 16.41 17.87 -3.29
C LYS A 121 17.14 16.94 -2.33
N TYR A 122 16.56 16.68 -1.17
CA TYR A 122 17.11 15.77 -0.18
C TYR A 122 17.34 14.36 -0.73
N CYS A 123 16.35 13.80 -1.44
CA CYS A 123 16.48 12.48 -2.07
C CYS A 123 17.62 12.47 -3.10
N LYS A 124 17.73 13.49 -3.94
CA LYS A 124 18.82 13.63 -4.93
C LYS A 124 20.19 13.73 -4.27
N ASP A 125 20.32 14.54 -3.23
CA ASP A 125 21.59 14.77 -2.52
C ASP A 125 22.10 13.47 -1.84
N HIS A 126 21.17 12.54 -1.55
CA HIS A 126 21.49 11.24 -0.93
C HIS A 126 21.41 10.05 -1.89
N GLY A 127 21.24 10.30 -3.19
CA GLY A 127 21.20 9.24 -4.20
C GLY A 127 19.96 8.37 -4.17
N ILE A 128 18.87 8.85 -3.56
CA ILE A 128 17.59 8.12 -3.47
C ILE A 128 16.74 8.46 -4.70
N VAL A 129 16.34 7.42 -5.44
CA VAL A 129 15.45 7.56 -6.59
C VAL A 129 14.00 7.56 -6.11
N GLN A 130 13.26 8.66 -6.36
CA GLN A 130 11.82 8.67 -6.10
C GLN A 130 11.07 8.04 -7.26
N GLN A 131 10.23 7.06 -6.95
CA GLN A 131 9.28 6.45 -7.87
C GLN A 131 7.86 6.72 -7.39
N PHE A 132 7.01 7.20 -8.30
CA PHE A 132 5.61 7.47 -8.00
C PHE A 132 4.73 6.41 -8.64
N THR A 133 3.69 5.97 -7.92
CA THR A 133 2.66 5.09 -8.48
C THR A 133 1.98 5.82 -9.62
N THR A 134 2.09 5.29 -10.84
CA THR A 134 1.24 5.74 -11.95
C THR A 134 -0.16 5.20 -11.69
N LEU A 135 -1.14 6.08 -11.53
CA LEU A 135 -2.54 5.72 -11.61
C LEU A 135 -2.82 5.28 -13.06
N THR A 136 -2.59 4.02 -13.35
CA THR A 136 -3.21 3.41 -14.53
C THR A 136 -4.70 3.37 -14.20
N LEU A 137 -5.41 4.41 -14.64
CA LEU A 137 -6.86 4.37 -14.78
C LEU A 137 -7.14 3.23 -15.76
N HIS A 138 -7.34 2.03 -15.25
CA HIS A 138 -8.17 1.07 -15.95
C HIS A 138 -9.56 1.69 -15.94
N SER A 139 -9.82 2.50 -16.96
CA SER A 139 -11.14 3.01 -17.28
C SER A 139 -12.02 1.80 -17.58
N ARG A 140 -12.76 1.38 -16.59
CA ARG A 140 -13.80 0.35 -16.64
C ARG A 140 -15.02 0.85 -17.42
N THR A 141 -14.84 1.85 -18.30
CA THR A 141 -15.90 2.56 -19.00
C THR A 141 -15.86 2.45 -20.52
N GLU A 142 -15.10 1.54 -21.11
CA GLU A 142 -15.13 1.34 -22.58
C GLU A 142 -15.81 0.07 -23.07
N LEU A 143 -16.68 -0.55 -22.27
CA LEU A 143 -17.44 -1.72 -22.72
C LEU A 143 -18.91 -1.44 -23.10
N HIS A 144 -19.33 -0.19 -23.21
CA HIS A 144 -20.70 0.13 -23.61
C HIS A 144 -20.86 1.15 -24.74
N LYS A 145 -19.83 1.35 -25.58
CA LYS A 145 -20.01 2.11 -26.84
C LYS A 145 -19.60 1.25 -28.04
N GLY A 146 -20.42 0.29 -28.35
CA GLY A 146 -20.24 -0.49 -29.56
C GLY A 146 -21.42 -1.38 -29.85
N LYS A 147 -22.60 -0.79 -30.10
CA LYS A 147 -23.68 -1.35 -30.93
C LYS A 147 -24.89 -0.41 -30.94
N LYS A 148 -24.84 0.59 -31.77
CA LYS A 148 -26.03 1.19 -32.41
C LYS A 148 -25.58 1.79 -33.72
N GLU A 149 -25.53 0.96 -34.72
CA GLU A 149 -25.85 1.33 -36.08
C GLU A 149 -26.38 0.09 -36.78
N LEU A 150 -27.57 0.18 -37.19
CA LEU A 150 -28.21 -0.32 -38.39
C LEU A 150 -29.67 -0.67 -38.11
N TRP A 151 -30.44 0.17 -38.72
CA TRP A 151 -31.82 0.23 -39.18
C TRP A 151 -32.61 1.37 -38.59
#